data_2d25ae39730d29d2a20ad044065ffdb6
#
_entry.id   2d25ae39730d29d2a20ad044065ffdb6
#
_cell.length_a   1.000
_cell.length_b   1.000
_cell.length_c   1.000
_cell.angle_alpha   90.00
_cell.angle_beta   90.00
_cell.angle_gamma   90.00
#
_symmetry.space_group_name_H-M   'P 1'
#
loop_
_entity.id
_entity.type
_entity.pdbx_description
1 polymer ?
#
loop_
_entity_poly.entity_id
_entity_poly.type
_entity_poly.pdbx_seq_one_letter_code
_entity_poly.pdbx_strand_id
1 'polypeptide(L)'
;IEPGEDIPVEEEVVVTESIHGTLAFEDQWPNAGDYDLNDFVVNYAYGLGKNTENKITSIKLRFKPIAKGAAAYTKIGFGIELPLAESYIDAAKVMGATFESGNSKATFVIWEDVSRLFPNINGFVNTEKGTSFVSAAEVEITIPLTIPVDNVSMMKFNPFIFVNNRSHEIHLTDFAPTSKMDTNLLQTADDCSDASRNIYR
;
A
#
# COMPACT_ATOMS: atom_id res chain seq x y z
N ILE A 1 43.46 12.66 13.72
CA ILE A 1 42.55 11.50 13.68
C ILE A 1 42.95 10.66 14.88
N GLU A 2 42.11 10.65 15.90
CA GLU A 2 42.29 9.77 17.07
C GLU A 2 41.96 8.31 16.66
N PRO A 3 42.79 7.35 17.09
CA PRO A 3 42.51 5.93 16.84
C PRO A 3 41.48 5.45 17.85
N GLY A 4 40.26 5.18 17.41
CA GLY A 4 39.25 4.53 18.25
C GLY A 4 37.79 4.92 18.06
N GLU A 5 37.40 5.59 16.99
CA GLU A 5 35.95 5.62 16.64
C GLU A 5 35.64 4.36 15.82
N ASP A 6 35.01 3.40 16.46
CA ASP A 6 34.34 2.30 15.78
C ASP A 6 33.27 2.89 14.83
N ILE A 7 33.59 2.88 13.54
CA ILE A 7 32.57 3.13 12.51
C ILE A 7 31.53 2.04 12.70
N PRO A 8 30.24 2.38 12.96
CA PRO A 8 29.21 1.37 13.03
C PRO A 8 29.22 0.60 11.70
N VAL A 9 29.57 -0.67 11.74
CA VAL A 9 29.38 -1.56 10.60
C VAL A 9 27.88 -1.61 10.40
N GLU A 10 27.36 -1.00 9.32
CA GLU A 10 25.97 -1.22 8.91
C GLU A 10 25.80 -2.73 8.77
N GLU A 11 24.96 -3.33 9.63
CA GLU A 11 24.63 -4.74 9.53
C GLU A 11 24.05 -5.01 8.14
N GLU A 12 24.66 -5.93 7.41
CA GLU A 12 24.25 -6.27 6.05
C GLU A 12 22.83 -6.80 6.07
N VAL A 13 21.89 -6.00 5.55
CA VAL A 13 20.46 -6.35 5.48
C VAL A 13 20.27 -7.30 4.30
N VAL A 14 20.21 -8.58 4.57
CA VAL A 14 19.88 -9.59 3.57
C VAL A 14 18.36 -9.55 3.31
N VAL A 15 17.95 -9.19 2.10
CA VAL A 15 16.54 -9.29 1.68
C VAL A 15 16.22 -10.75 1.38
N THR A 16 15.47 -11.39 2.27
CA THR A 16 15.01 -12.77 2.11
C THR A 16 13.49 -12.80 1.93
N GLU A 17 13.06 -13.65 1.01
CA GLU A 17 11.66 -13.87 0.61
C GLU A 17 11.00 -12.64 -0.06
N SER A 18 10.50 -12.82 -1.26
CA SER A 18 9.64 -11.85 -1.93
C SER A 18 8.37 -12.54 -2.40
N ILE A 19 7.22 -11.93 -2.10
CA ILE A 19 5.97 -12.23 -2.78
C ILE A 19 5.66 -11.09 -3.74
N HIS A 20 5.12 -11.41 -4.89
CA HIS A 20 4.79 -10.44 -5.92
C HIS A 20 3.51 -10.83 -6.65
N GLY A 21 2.87 -9.84 -7.24
CA GLY A 21 1.63 -10.04 -7.98
C GLY A 21 1.10 -8.74 -8.54
N THR A 22 -0.18 -8.77 -8.90
CA THR A 22 -0.93 -7.61 -9.38
C THR A 22 -2.16 -7.43 -8.50
N LEU A 23 -2.43 -6.19 -8.14
CA LEU A 23 -3.65 -5.75 -7.46
C LEU A 23 -4.49 -4.97 -8.46
N ALA A 24 -5.80 -5.15 -8.39
CA ALA A 24 -6.77 -4.45 -9.21
C ALA A 24 -7.95 -4.00 -8.34
N PHE A 25 -8.37 -2.77 -8.49
CA PHE A 25 -9.39 -2.13 -7.67
C PHE A 25 -10.47 -1.48 -8.52
N GLU A 26 -11.71 -1.49 -8.01
CA GLU A 26 -12.85 -0.66 -8.43
C GLU A 26 -12.97 0.56 -7.52
N ASP A 27 -13.41 1.71 -8.04
CA ASP A 27 -13.50 2.97 -7.28
C ASP A 27 -14.92 3.31 -6.77
N GLN A 28 -15.93 2.52 -7.11
CA GLN A 28 -17.33 2.87 -6.86
C GLN A 28 -17.92 2.34 -5.56
N TRP A 29 -17.18 1.47 -4.83
CA TRP A 29 -17.69 1.00 -3.54
C TRP A 29 -18.11 2.20 -2.65
N PRO A 30 -19.24 2.14 -1.90
CA PRO A 30 -20.10 0.99 -1.58
C PRO A 30 -21.13 0.65 -2.65
N ASN A 31 -21.21 1.37 -3.77
CA ASN A 31 -22.07 0.98 -4.88
C ASN A 31 -21.41 -0.11 -5.73
N ALA A 32 -22.23 -0.90 -6.39
CA ALA A 32 -21.75 -1.81 -7.42
C ALA A 32 -21.10 -1.01 -8.56
N GLY A 33 -19.87 -1.36 -8.92
CA GLY A 33 -19.19 -0.84 -10.08
C GLY A 33 -19.59 -1.59 -11.35
N ASP A 34 -18.82 -1.40 -12.40
CA ASP A 34 -18.95 -2.17 -13.64
C ASP A 34 -18.14 -3.47 -13.64
N TYR A 35 -17.43 -3.74 -12.53
CA TYR A 35 -16.69 -4.97 -12.24
C TYR A 35 -15.63 -5.33 -13.29
N ASP A 36 -15.05 -4.35 -13.95
CA ASP A 36 -13.98 -4.58 -14.90
C ASP A 36 -12.58 -4.52 -14.26
N LEU A 37 -12.48 -4.16 -12.97
CA LEU A 37 -11.27 -4.17 -12.13
C LEU A 37 -10.11 -3.40 -12.76
N ASN A 38 -10.38 -2.26 -13.34
CA ASN A 38 -9.38 -1.48 -14.07
C ASN A 38 -9.18 -0.06 -13.53
N ASP A 39 -9.96 0.40 -12.53
CA ASP A 39 -9.90 1.76 -12.01
C ASP A 39 -8.54 2.11 -11.45
N PHE A 40 -7.90 1.16 -10.78
CA PHE A 40 -6.47 1.23 -10.48
C PHE A 40 -5.84 -0.17 -10.46
N VAL A 41 -4.86 -0.38 -11.32
CA VAL A 41 -4.08 -1.63 -11.38
C VAL A 41 -2.63 -1.35 -11.06
N VAL A 42 -2.06 -2.12 -10.13
CA VAL A 42 -0.68 -1.95 -9.66
C VAL A 42 0.02 -3.29 -9.46
N ASN A 43 1.23 -3.43 -9.99
CA ASN A 43 2.11 -4.55 -9.63
C ASN A 43 2.78 -4.27 -8.30
N TYR A 44 2.93 -5.30 -7.48
CA TYR A 44 3.58 -5.21 -6.18
C TYR A 44 4.67 -6.27 -6.01
N ALA A 45 5.63 -5.97 -5.14
CA ALA A 45 6.53 -6.95 -4.54
C ALA A 45 6.80 -6.58 -3.09
N TYR A 46 6.74 -7.57 -2.20
CA TYR A 46 7.00 -7.43 -0.77
C TYR A 46 8.19 -8.27 -0.37
N GLY A 47 9.06 -7.73 0.46
CA GLY A 47 10.23 -8.39 0.99
C GLY A 47 10.51 -7.98 2.44
N LEU A 48 11.33 -8.78 3.12
CA LEU A 48 11.74 -8.55 4.50
C LEU A 48 13.26 -8.43 4.56
N GLY A 49 13.75 -7.34 5.15
CA GLY A 49 15.17 -7.19 5.49
C GLY A 49 15.45 -7.82 6.84
N LYS A 50 16.52 -8.62 6.93
CA LYS A 50 16.89 -9.36 8.14
C LYS A 50 18.33 -9.08 8.54
N ASN A 51 18.59 -9.08 9.84
CA ASN A 51 19.94 -9.00 10.39
C ASN A 51 20.63 -10.38 10.45
N THR A 52 21.84 -10.41 10.95
CA THR A 52 22.65 -11.64 11.09
C THR A 52 22.04 -12.68 12.04
N GLU A 53 21.12 -12.27 12.94
CA GLU A 53 20.37 -13.17 13.82
C GLU A 53 19.08 -13.69 13.16
N ASN A 54 18.88 -13.44 11.87
CA ASN A 54 17.69 -13.80 11.10
C ASN A 54 16.39 -13.11 11.60
N LYS A 55 16.50 -12.00 12.35
CA LYS A 55 15.37 -11.18 12.78
C LYS A 55 15.07 -10.11 11.77
N ILE A 56 13.80 -9.81 11.58
CA ILE A 56 13.33 -8.79 10.64
C ILE A 56 13.61 -7.41 11.21
N THR A 57 14.33 -6.60 10.47
CA THR A 57 14.72 -5.22 10.81
C THR A 57 14.08 -4.19 9.92
N SER A 58 13.58 -4.59 8.74
CA SER A 58 12.90 -3.69 7.81
C SER A 58 11.90 -4.43 6.92
N ILE A 59 10.92 -3.69 6.42
CA ILE A 59 10.01 -4.15 5.38
C ILE A 59 10.36 -3.40 4.08
N LYS A 60 10.41 -4.15 2.98
CA LYS A 60 10.70 -3.64 1.64
C LYS A 60 9.47 -3.82 0.77
N LEU A 61 9.01 -2.74 0.15
CA LEU A 61 7.86 -2.78 -0.75
C LEU A 61 8.27 -2.15 -2.08
N ARG A 62 7.71 -2.68 -3.17
CA ARG A 62 7.78 -2.05 -4.50
C ARG A 62 6.40 -2.04 -5.09
N PHE A 63 6.06 -0.91 -5.73
CA PHE A 63 4.81 -0.77 -6.45
C PHE A 63 5.05 -0.10 -7.80
N LYS A 64 4.48 -0.69 -8.85
CA LYS A 64 4.51 -0.14 -10.20
C LYS A 64 3.10 0.01 -10.75
N PRO A 65 2.59 1.24 -10.95
CA PRO A 65 1.30 1.47 -11.57
C PRO A 65 1.24 0.88 -12.97
N ILE A 66 0.15 0.20 -13.30
CA ILE A 66 -0.04 -0.48 -14.58
C ILE A 66 -1.17 0.17 -15.39
N ALA A 67 -2.33 0.41 -14.77
CA ALA A 67 -3.47 1.00 -15.43
C ALA A 67 -4.25 1.94 -14.51
N LYS A 68 -5.00 2.86 -15.12
CA LYS A 68 -5.97 3.74 -14.47
C LYS A 68 -7.21 3.86 -15.35
N GLY A 69 -8.34 3.32 -14.87
CA GLY A 69 -9.65 3.37 -15.50
C GLY A 69 -10.64 4.34 -14.86
N ALA A 70 -10.30 4.88 -13.69
CA ALA A 70 -11.17 5.84 -12.99
C ALA A 70 -11.44 7.09 -13.82
N ALA A 71 -12.66 7.62 -13.72
CA ALA A 71 -13.06 8.85 -14.39
C ALA A 71 -12.15 10.04 -14.02
N ALA A 72 -12.03 11.00 -14.93
CA ALA A 72 -11.11 12.13 -14.78
C ALA A 72 -11.36 13.01 -13.54
N TYR A 73 -12.57 12.99 -12.99
CA TYR A 73 -12.96 13.70 -11.77
C TYR A 73 -12.78 12.88 -10.49
N THR A 74 -12.45 11.60 -10.60
CA THR A 74 -12.21 10.72 -9.46
C THR A 74 -10.74 10.75 -9.09
N LYS A 75 -10.46 11.21 -7.87
CA LYS A 75 -9.12 11.16 -7.31
C LYS A 75 -8.96 9.85 -6.54
N ILE A 76 -8.05 9.00 -6.99
CA ILE A 76 -7.68 7.77 -6.29
C ILE A 76 -6.33 7.99 -5.60
N GLY A 77 -6.28 7.75 -4.29
CA GLY A 77 -5.03 7.56 -3.56
C GLY A 77 -4.76 6.07 -3.32
N PHE A 78 -3.52 5.72 -2.98
CA PHE A 78 -3.12 4.35 -2.69
C PHE A 78 -2.30 4.28 -1.42
N GLY A 79 -2.63 3.33 -0.55
CA GLY A 79 -1.97 3.10 0.73
C GLY A 79 -1.82 1.63 1.06
N ILE A 80 -1.15 1.37 2.19
CA ILE A 80 -0.98 0.02 2.75
C ILE A 80 -0.97 0.08 4.27
N GLU A 81 -1.69 -0.84 4.92
CA GLU A 81 -1.61 -1.09 6.35
C GLU A 81 -0.81 -2.38 6.60
N LEU A 82 0.13 -2.35 7.54
CA LEU A 82 0.95 -3.49 7.93
C LEU A 82 0.42 -4.13 9.22
N PRO A 83 0.59 -5.45 9.43
CA PRO A 83 0.14 -6.15 10.63
C PRO A 83 1.07 -5.90 11.84
N LEU A 84 1.49 -4.65 12.04
CA LEU A 84 2.36 -4.19 13.11
C LEU A 84 1.76 -2.94 13.74
N ALA A 85 1.93 -2.77 15.05
CA ALA A 85 1.58 -1.51 15.71
C ALA A 85 2.51 -0.37 15.23
N GLU A 86 2.02 0.87 15.25
CA GLU A 86 2.80 2.05 14.85
C GLU A 86 4.14 2.16 15.60
N SER A 87 4.19 1.74 16.87
CA SER A 87 5.40 1.80 17.71
C SER A 87 6.57 0.96 17.22
N TYR A 88 6.32 0.00 16.32
CA TYR A 88 7.38 -0.78 15.68
C TYR A 88 8.05 -0.06 14.52
N ILE A 89 7.53 1.10 14.09
CA ILE A 89 8.02 1.79 12.90
C ILE A 89 8.97 2.92 13.29
N ASP A 90 10.17 2.94 12.72
CA ASP A 90 11.07 4.10 12.75
C ASP A 90 10.62 5.10 11.69
N ALA A 91 9.58 5.87 12.02
CA ALA A 91 8.91 6.78 11.08
C ALA A 91 9.87 7.82 10.48
N ALA A 92 10.92 8.21 11.20
CA ALA A 92 11.92 9.19 10.73
C ALA A 92 12.80 8.64 9.60
N LYS A 93 12.90 7.33 9.45
CA LYS A 93 13.72 6.65 8.45
C LYS A 93 12.92 5.97 7.33
N VAL A 94 11.59 6.14 7.30
CA VAL A 94 10.77 5.65 6.19
C VAL A 94 11.12 6.39 4.91
N MET A 95 11.33 5.64 3.83
CA MET A 95 11.61 6.18 2.51
C MET A 95 10.57 5.69 1.51
N GLY A 96 10.19 6.54 0.56
CA GLY A 96 9.30 6.20 -0.56
C GLY A 96 7.81 6.22 -0.23
N ALA A 97 7.40 6.41 1.03
CA ALA A 97 6.01 6.53 1.45
C ALA A 97 5.86 7.51 2.62
N THR A 98 4.65 7.98 2.84
CA THR A 98 4.30 8.83 3.99
C THR A 98 3.71 7.97 5.10
N PHE A 99 4.35 7.94 6.27
CA PHE A 99 3.79 7.30 7.46
C PHE A 99 2.59 8.10 7.96
N GLU A 100 1.46 7.43 8.13
CA GLU A 100 0.21 8.03 8.59
C GLU A 100 -0.06 7.64 10.03
N SER A 101 0.22 8.55 10.96
CA SER A 101 0.03 8.32 12.40
C SER A 101 -1.43 8.36 12.85
N GLY A 102 -1.70 7.76 14.00
CA GLY A 102 -3.03 7.74 14.64
C GLY A 102 -3.90 6.56 14.18
N ASN A 103 -3.32 5.55 13.56
CA ASN A 103 -3.98 4.29 13.24
C ASN A 103 -3.66 3.23 14.33
N SER A 104 -4.49 2.19 14.43
CA SER A 104 -4.23 1.05 15.32
C SER A 104 -3.04 0.21 14.85
N LYS A 105 -2.77 0.23 13.56
CA LYS A 105 -1.65 -0.45 12.90
C LYS A 105 -0.88 0.53 12.01
N ALA A 106 0.36 0.18 11.72
CA ALA A 106 1.24 0.98 10.89
C ALA A 106 0.68 1.13 9.47
N THR A 107 0.30 2.35 9.13
CA THR A 107 -0.36 2.69 7.87
C THR A 107 0.50 3.69 7.09
N PHE A 108 0.58 3.51 5.79
CA PHE A 108 1.37 4.34 4.89
C PHE A 108 0.54 4.78 3.70
N VAL A 109 0.61 6.06 3.35
CA VAL A 109 0.15 6.58 2.07
C VAL A 109 1.32 6.58 1.09
N ILE A 110 1.14 5.90 -0.03
CA ILE A 110 2.15 5.77 -1.07
C ILE A 110 1.92 6.86 -2.12
N TRP A 111 0.70 7.02 -2.57
CA TRP A 111 0.30 8.08 -3.49
C TRP A 111 -1.02 8.70 -3.07
N GLU A 112 -1.03 10.04 -3.00
CA GLU A 112 -2.24 10.82 -2.74
C GLU A 112 -3.17 10.92 -3.96
N ASP A 113 -2.60 10.72 -5.16
CA ASP A 113 -3.30 10.86 -6.43
C ASP A 113 -2.57 10.08 -7.53
N VAL A 114 -3.10 8.92 -7.88
CA VAL A 114 -2.51 8.04 -8.88
C VAL A 114 -2.58 8.59 -10.31
N SER A 115 -3.44 9.58 -10.56
CA SER A 115 -3.51 10.21 -11.89
C SER A 115 -2.22 10.92 -12.29
N ARG A 116 -1.42 11.34 -11.29
CA ARG A 116 -0.14 12.03 -11.49
C ARG A 116 1.03 11.10 -11.81
N LEU A 117 0.82 9.80 -11.74
CA LEU A 117 1.88 8.82 -11.97
C LEU A 117 2.15 8.56 -13.46
N PHE A 118 1.19 8.92 -14.31
CA PHE A 118 1.27 8.70 -15.75
C PHE A 118 1.58 10.03 -16.46
N PRO A 119 2.54 10.05 -17.40
CA PRO A 119 2.96 11.29 -18.04
C PRO A 119 1.83 11.88 -18.91
N ASN A 120 1.45 13.14 -18.62
CA ASN A 120 0.55 13.99 -19.40
C ASN A 120 -0.80 13.38 -19.80
N ILE A 121 -1.33 12.43 -19.01
CA ILE A 121 -2.54 11.71 -19.34
C ILE A 121 -3.66 12.06 -18.37
N ASN A 122 -4.71 12.66 -18.91
CA ASN A 122 -5.99 12.85 -18.24
C ASN A 122 -6.95 11.74 -18.69
N GLY A 123 -7.57 11.03 -17.75
CA GLY A 123 -8.53 9.97 -18.03
C GLY A 123 -7.93 8.57 -18.00
N PHE A 124 -8.40 7.72 -18.87
CA PHE A 124 -8.07 6.29 -18.91
C PHE A 124 -6.66 6.03 -19.44
N VAL A 125 -5.95 5.11 -18.80
CA VAL A 125 -4.57 4.72 -19.16
C VAL A 125 -4.45 3.21 -19.13
N ASN A 126 -4.02 2.62 -20.24
CA ASN A 126 -3.77 1.18 -20.41
C ASN A 126 -5.01 0.28 -20.20
N THR A 127 -6.22 0.81 -20.29
CA THR A 127 -7.47 0.05 -20.12
C THR A 127 -8.16 -0.26 -21.46
N GLU A 128 -7.77 0.41 -22.54
CA GLU A 128 -8.40 0.25 -23.85
C GLU A 128 -7.54 -0.61 -24.80
N LYS A 129 -8.18 -1.55 -25.51
CA LYS A 129 -7.50 -2.34 -26.53
C LYS A 129 -7.01 -1.47 -27.70
N GLY A 130 -5.79 -1.74 -28.16
CA GLY A 130 -5.22 -1.10 -29.36
C GLY A 130 -4.54 0.23 -29.08
N THR A 131 -4.54 0.70 -27.85
CA THR A 131 -3.72 1.85 -27.41
C THR A 131 -2.30 1.41 -27.08
N SER A 132 -1.33 2.32 -27.28
CA SER A 132 0.06 2.05 -26.89
C SER A 132 0.18 2.04 -25.38
N PHE A 133 0.89 1.05 -24.83
CA PHE A 133 1.14 0.97 -23.38
C PHE A 133 1.97 2.16 -22.90
N VAL A 134 1.48 2.80 -21.83
CA VAL A 134 2.13 3.91 -21.13
C VAL A 134 2.73 3.39 -19.83
N SER A 135 4.06 3.51 -19.69
CA SER A 135 4.75 3.07 -18.47
C SER A 135 4.78 4.16 -17.41
N ALA A 136 4.45 3.82 -16.18
CA ALA A 136 4.68 4.65 -15.01
C ALA A 136 5.99 4.24 -14.28
N ALA A 137 6.52 5.15 -13.46
CA ALA A 137 7.67 4.85 -12.62
C ALA A 137 7.30 3.90 -11.48
N GLU A 138 8.20 2.99 -11.13
CA GLU A 138 8.12 2.16 -9.93
C GLU A 138 8.56 2.97 -8.72
N VAL A 139 7.93 2.76 -7.56
CA VAL A 139 8.40 3.25 -6.27
C VAL A 139 8.96 2.10 -5.44
N GLU A 140 10.11 2.34 -4.83
CA GLU A 140 10.71 1.47 -3.81
C GLU A 140 10.53 2.12 -2.44
N ILE A 141 10.04 1.32 -1.48
CA ILE A 141 9.73 1.76 -0.13
C ILE A 141 10.55 0.94 0.85
N THR A 142 11.21 1.62 1.77
CA THR A 142 11.89 1.00 2.90
C THR A 142 11.29 1.50 4.19
N ILE A 143 10.85 0.54 5.02
CA ILE A 143 10.23 0.79 6.32
C ILE A 143 11.09 0.12 7.39
N PRO A 144 12.02 0.84 8.02
CA PRO A 144 12.82 0.31 9.12
C PRO A 144 11.98 0.12 10.38
N LEU A 145 12.29 -0.94 11.13
CA LEU A 145 11.67 -1.22 12.42
C LEU A 145 12.52 -0.63 13.55
N THR A 146 11.86 -0.17 14.62
CA THR A 146 12.50 0.34 15.83
C THR A 146 13.24 -0.76 16.60
N ILE A 147 12.74 -1.97 16.55
CA ILE A 147 13.33 -3.18 17.15
C ILE A 147 13.16 -4.35 16.19
N PRO A 148 14.14 -5.27 16.12
CA PRO A 148 14.01 -6.48 15.34
C PRO A 148 12.88 -7.38 15.83
N VAL A 149 12.13 -8.01 14.91
CA VAL A 149 11.05 -8.93 15.23
C VAL A 149 11.28 -10.29 14.58
N ASP A 150 10.71 -11.35 15.19
CA ASP A 150 10.93 -12.72 14.70
C ASP A 150 10.09 -13.05 13.45
N ASN A 151 8.91 -12.45 13.31
CA ASN A 151 8.00 -12.76 12.22
C ASN A 151 7.10 -11.56 11.83
N VAL A 152 6.93 -11.38 10.53
CA VAL A 152 5.92 -10.51 9.92
C VAL A 152 5.27 -11.25 8.75
N SER A 153 3.97 -11.48 8.82
CA SER A 153 3.26 -12.16 7.73
C SER A 153 2.93 -11.19 6.59
N MET A 154 3.64 -11.30 5.47
CA MET A 154 3.36 -10.50 4.26
C MET A 154 1.98 -10.78 3.66
N MET A 155 1.39 -11.95 3.91
CA MET A 155 0.02 -12.29 3.51
C MET A 155 -1.06 -11.47 4.25
N LYS A 156 -0.68 -10.76 5.32
CA LYS A 156 -1.54 -9.86 6.09
C LYS A 156 -1.29 -8.38 5.77
N PHE A 157 -0.47 -8.09 4.77
CA PHE A 157 -0.33 -6.73 4.26
C PHE A 157 -1.64 -6.36 3.57
N ASN A 158 -2.19 -5.22 3.94
CA ASN A 158 -3.50 -4.76 3.56
C ASN A 158 -3.38 -3.51 2.66
N PRO A 159 -3.11 -3.68 1.35
CA PRO A 159 -3.14 -2.58 0.41
C PRO A 159 -4.57 -2.12 0.16
N PHE A 160 -4.76 -0.83 0.00
CA PHE A 160 -6.08 -0.23 -0.24
C PHE A 160 -5.98 1.01 -1.12
N ILE A 161 -7.08 1.36 -1.77
CA ILE A 161 -7.26 2.67 -2.37
C ILE A 161 -8.17 3.53 -1.48
N PHE A 162 -8.09 4.85 -1.66
CA PHE A 162 -9.07 5.78 -1.09
C PHE A 162 -9.53 6.75 -2.16
N VAL A 163 -10.83 7.02 -2.19
CA VAL A 163 -11.50 7.71 -3.30
C VAL A 163 -11.98 9.09 -2.87
N ASN A 164 -11.47 10.13 -3.53
CA ASN A 164 -11.76 11.55 -3.30
C ASN A 164 -11.40 12.09 -1.92
N ASN A 165 -11.54 11.32 -0.86
CA ASN A 165 -11.11 11.68 0.49
C ASN A 165 -10.49 10.47 1.20
N ARG A 166 -9.65 10.73 2.21
CA ARG A 166 -8.86 9.71 2.89
C ARG A 166 -9.71 8.68 3.66
N SER A 167 -10.90 9.05 4.09
CA SER A 167 -11.77 8.16 4.85
C SER A 167 -12.68 7.29 3.99
N HIS A 168 -12.68 7.47 2.68
CA HIS A 168 -13.41 6.59 1.75
C HIS A 168 -12.47 5.50 1.23
N GLU A 169 -12.24 4.48 2.04
CA GLU A 169 -11.31 3.39 1.74
C GLU A 169 -11.97 2.21 1.05
N ILE A 170 -11.25 1.59 0.13
CA ILE A 170 -11.64 0.34 -0.54
C ILE A 170 -10.50 -0.65 -0.39
N HIS A 171 -10.79 -1.76 0.27
CA HIS A 171 -9.83 -2.81 0.58
C HIS A 171 -10.09 -4.07 -0.24
N LEU A 172 -9.12 -4.98 -0.24
CA LEU A 172 -9.30 -6.30 -0.79
C LEU A 172 -10.26 -7.13 0.09
N THR A 173 -10.89 -8.13 -0.51
CA THR A 173 -11.75 -9.09 0.19
C THR A 173 -11.03 -9.69 1.40
N ASP A 174 -11.76 -9.84 2.50
CA ASP A 174 -11.31 -10.37 3.79
C ASP A 174 -10.38 -9.46 4.61
N PHE A 175 -10.13 -8.22 4.16
CA PHE A 175 -9.44 -7.22 4.97
C PHE A 175 -10.39 -6.26 5.67
N ALA A 176 -10.00 -5.80 6.85
CA ALA A 176 -10.69 -4.73 7.56
C ALA A 176 -10.17 -3.37 7.11
N PRO A 177 -10.98 -2.31 7.20
CA PRO A 177 -10.54 -0.94 6.96
C PRO A 177 -9.55 -0.46 8.03
N THR A 178 -8.85 0.65 7.72
CA THR A 178 -8.01 1.32 8.72
C THR A 178 -8.84 2.07 9.76
N SER A 179 -8.20 2.58 10.80
CA SER A 179 -8.87 3.38 11.84
C SER A 179 -9.42 4.72 11.34
N LYS A 180 -9.08 5.14 10.11
CA LYS A 180 -9.53 6.41 9.51
C LYS A 180 -10.69 6.29 8.55
N MET A 181 -11.12 5.08 8.27
CA MET A 181 -12.27 4.81 7.42
C MET A 181 -13.55 5.43 7.98
N ASP A 182 -14.37 6.02 7.14
CA ASP A 182 -15.75 6.39 7.49
C ASP A 182 -16.62 5.12 7.54
N THR A 183 -16.78 4.58 8.72
CA THR A 183 -17.56 3.35 8.94
C THR A 183 -19.04 3.47 8.61
N ASN A 184 -19.58 4.69 8.41
CA ASN A 184 -20.95 4.87 7.94
C ASN A 184 -21.17 4.40 6.50
N LEU A 185 -20.09 4.20 5.73
CA LEU A 185 -20.17 3.65 4.38
C LEU A 185 -20.39 2.14 4.36
N LEU A 186 -19.97 1.43 5.44
CA LEU A 186 -20.14 -0.02 5.55
C LEU A 186 -21.63 -0.40 5.59
N GLN A 187 -21.99 -1.46 4.88
CA GLN A 187 -23.36 -2.00 4.78
C GLN A 187 -24.37 -1.02 4.20
N THR A 188 -23.91 -0.08 3.42
CA THR A 188 -24.76 0.82 2.64
C THR A 188 -24.74 0.41 1.16
N ALA A 189 -25.72 0.87 0.40
CA ALA A 189 -25.87 0.58 -1.03
C ALA A 189 -25.73 -0.93 -1.34
N ASP A 190 -24.73 -1.33 -2.12
CA ASP A 190 -24.49 -2.71 -2.54
C ASP A 190 -23.38 -3.41 -1.70
N ASP A 191 -22.87 -2.73 -0.66
CA ASP A 191 -21.84 -3.31 0.19
C ASP A 191 -22.35 -4.51 0.99
N CYS A 192 -21.63 -5.64 0.87
CA CYS A 192 -21.90 -6.87 1.60
C CYS A 192 -20.85 -7.19 2.67
N SER A 193 -20.17 -6.17 3.18
CA SER A 193 -19.20 -6.29 4.27
C SER A 193 -19.81 -6.96 5.50
N ASP A 194 -18.99 -7.74 6.21
CA ASP A 194 -19.40 -8.41 7.44
C ASP A 194 -19.57 -7.40 8.59
N ALA A 195 -20.83 -7.19 9.03
CA ALA A 195 -21.18 -6.26 10.11
C ALA A 195 -20.42 -6.51 11.41
N SER A 196 -20.17 -7.77 11.74
CA SER A 196 -19.54 -8.14 13.01
C SER A 196 -18.03 -7.93 13.01
N ARG A 197 -17.42 -7.89 11.83
CA ARG A 197 -15.97 -7.83 11.63
C ARG A 197 -15.50 -6.59 10.88
N ASN A 198 -16.43 -5.85 10.26
CA ASN A 198 -16.11 -4.75 9.33
C ASN A 198 -15.10 -5.19 8.26
N ILE A 199 -15.32 -6.34 7.65
CA ILE A 199 -14.44 -6.95 6.67
C ILE A 199 -15.10 -6.85 5.30
N TYR A 200 -14.37 -6.37 4.31
CA TYR A 200 -14.80 -6.31 2.91
C TYR A 200 -15.01 -7.73 2.35
N ARG A 201 -16.07 -7.90 1.53
CA ARG A 201 -16.46 -9.17 0.92
C ARG A 201 -16.59 -9.03 -0.59
#